data_8c31052754e06fd087f1b0b86df30610
#
_entry.id   8c31052754e06fd087f1b0b86df30610
#
_cell.length_a   1.000
_cell.length_b   1.000
_cell.length_c   1.000
_cell.angle_alpha   90.00
_cell.angle_beta   90.00
_cell.angle_gamma   90.00
#
_symmetry.space_group_name_H-M   'P 1'
#
loop_
_entity.id
_entity.type
_entity.pdbx_description
1 polymer ?
#
loop_
_entity_poly.entity_id
_entity_poly.type
_entity_poly.pdbx_seq_one_letter_code
_entity_poly.pdbx_strand_id
1 'polypeptide(L)'
;GEALPEAAEVIDGKGKTLMPGLFDMHTHLSRSDGILNLAGGVTSVRDLANSFDLPDIANEFDNTSVIGPRILVMSGFIDQAGPYAGPIGKIISSLDEGLEAIAFYKERGYHQIKLYSSIDPAWVKPLAEKAHSLGLRVSGHIPAHMLAQQAVEDGYDEIQHINMIALNFMSDTIDTRTPLRFSMIGKHAHEIDVEGADFQNFVNLLKTRNIVVDPTVSIFEGMLTTTAGEPDPMFVEILDRLPVQVSRGFYSGGLPIPEGQEMQYKASYNNLLEMIRTLHEAGVTLVPGTDAMSGFSLHNELENYVKAGISNADVLKMATLTAAEVSGFGEELGSIEAGKWADLILVDGNPLSDISDIRRVVLTLKDGKIYSSKELYEAIGVKHFE
;
A
#
# COMPACT_ATOMS: atom_id res chain seq x y z
N GLY A 1 11.39 -16.39 34.91
CA GLY A 1 11.78 -16.49 33.54
C GLY A 1 12.43 -17.80 33.27
N GLU A 2 12.22 -18.38 32.10
CA GLU A 2 12.91 -19.59 31.66
C GLU A 2 14.40 -19.30 31.45
N ALA A 3 15.26 -20.30 31.65
CA ALA A 3 16.69 -20.17 31.39
C ALA A 3 16.93 -20.05 29.88
N LEU A 4 17.72 -19.05 29.48
CA LEU A 4 18.10 -18.91 28.06
C LEU A 4 19.03 -20.07 27.64
N PRO A 5 18.93 -20.53 26.38
CA PRO A 5 19.88 -21.52 25.82
C PRO A 5 21.32 -20.97 25.86
N GLU A 6 22.31 -21.84 26.14
CA GLU A 6 23.74 -21.42 26.23
C GLU A 6 24.29 -20.75 24.96
N ALA A 7 23.68 -21.01 23.79
CA ALA A 7 24.13 -20.44 22.50
C ALA A 7 23.28 -19.24 22.03
N ALA A 8 22.39 -18.70 22.90
CA ALA A 8 21.52 -17.59 22.51
C ALA A 8 22.26 -16.25 22.59
N GLU A 9 22.14 -15.45 21.53
CA GLU A 9 22.45 -14.04 21.57
C GLU A 9 21.34 -13.31 22.34
N VAL A 10 21.68 -12.44 23.28
CA VAL A 10 20.73 -11.70 24.10
C VAL A 10 20.69 -10.26 23.65
N ILE A 11 19.52 -9.82 23.18
CA ILE A 11 19.26 -8.42 22.81
C ILE A 11 18.49 -7.75 23.96
N ASP A 12 19.00 -6.66 24.50
CA ASP A 12 18.31 -5.89 25.55
C ASP A 12 17.21 -5.04 24.92
N GLY A 13 15.95 -5.51 25.09
CA GLY A 13 14.75 -4.83 24.65
C GLY A 13 14.09 -3.97 25.74
N LYS A 14 14.77 -3.67 26.84
CA LYS A 14 14.17 -2.91 27.96
C LYS A 14 13.69 -1.54 27.51
N GLY A 15 12.42 -1.25 27.79
CA GLY A 15 11.79 0.02 27.39
C GLY A 15 11.36 0.10 25.93
N LYS A 16 11.50 -1.01 25.18
CA LYS A 16 11.17 -1.11 23.74
C LYS A 16 10.01 -2.09 23.52
N THR A 17 9.39 -2.00 22.37
CA THR A 17 8.31 -2.90 21.93
C THR A 17 8.83 -3.87 20.87
N LEU A 18 8.70 -5.17 21.11
CA LEU A 18 8.91 -6.20 20.09
C LEU A 18 7.57 -6.50 19.41
N MET A 19 7.55 -6.48 18.07
CA MET A 19 6.36 -6.77 17.30
C MET A 19 6.73 -7.50 15.98
N PRO A 20 5.73 -8.09 15.26
CA PRO A 20 5.98 -8.63 13.94
C PRO A 20 6.51 -7.56 12.99
N GLY A 21 7.28 -7.97 11.98
CA GLY A 21 7.70 -7.08 10.92
C GLY A 21 6.49 -6.53 10.13
N LEU A 22 6.62 -5.31 9.64
CA LEU A 22 5.57 -4.62 8.92
C LEU A 22 5.45 -5.12 7.48
N PHE A 23 4.24 -4.98 6.94
CA PHE A 23 3.91 -5.25 5.54
C PHE A 23 3.56 -3.94 4.82
N ASP A 24 4.18 -3.69 3.68
CA ASP A 24 3.72 -2.69 2.73
C ASP A 24 2.99 -3.39 1.57
N MET A 25 1.68 -3.17 1.48
CA MET A 25 0.81 -3.90 0.55
C MET A 25 0.69 -3.22 -0.82
N HIS A 26 1.42 -2.13 -1.07
CA HIS A 26 1.47 -1.46 -2.37
C HIS A 26 2.85 -0.88 -2.66
N THR A 27 3.67 -1.66 -3.32
CA THR A 27 5.03 -1.24 -3.70
C THR A 27 5.28 -1.43 -5.20
N HIS A 28 6.32 -0.74 -5.68
CA HIS A 28 6.91 -0.85 -7.01
C HIS A 28 8.44 -0.88 -6.84
N LEU A 29 8.97 -2.00 -6.35
CA LEU A 29 10.32 -2.08 -5.82
C LEU A 29 11.40 -2.10 -6.88
N SER A 30 12.46 -1.35 -6.60
CA SER A 30 13.78 -1.60 -7.16
C SER A 30 14.70 -2.26 -6.12
N ARG A 31 15.85 -2.77 -6.57
CA ARG A 31 16.87 -3.35 -5.67
C ARG A 31 17.35 -2.37 -4.60
N SER A 32 17.39 -1.08 -4.90
CA SER A 32 17.84 -0.04 -3.96
C SER A 32 16.84 0.23 -2.84
N ASP A 33 15.55 -0.06 -3.04
CA ASP A 33 14.50 0.23 -2.07
C ASP A 33 14.51 -0.76 -0.89
N GLY A 34 15.16 -1.91 -1.08
CA GLY A 34 15.23 -2.95 -0.07
C GLY A 34 15.81 -2.48 1.27
N ILE A 35 16.86 -1.66 1.25
CA ILE A 35 17.48 -1.11 2.44
C ILE A 35 16.52 -0.22 3.23
N LEU A 36 15.78 0.66 2.54
CA LEU A 36 14.80 1.56 3.17
C LEU A 36 13.67 0.79 3.83
N ASN A 37 13.18 -0.27 3.17
CA ASN A 37 12.16 -1.13 3.74
C ASN A 37 12.63 -1.74 5.07
N LEU A 38 13.76 -2.42 5.10
CA LEU A 38 14.26 -3.04 6.33
C LEU A 38 14.64 -2.00 7.40
N ALA A 39 15.19 -0.85 7.01
CA ALA A 39 15.49 0.23 7.95
C ALA A 39 14.22 0.79 8.61
N GLY A 40 13.11 0.83 7.87
CA GLY A 40 11.79 1.24 8.36
C GLY A 40 10.98 0.12 9.02
N GLY A 41 11.53 -1.10 9.15
CA GLY A 41 10.84 -2.22 9.77
C GLY A 41 9.89 -2.99 8.85
N VAL A 42 9.90 -2.72 7.54
CA VAL A 42 9.10 -3.43 6.55
C VAL A 42 9.85 -4.70 6.14
N THR A 43 9.38 -5.85 6.61
CA THR A 43 9.99 -7.15 6.32
C THR A 43 9.36 -7.87 5.14
N SER A 44 8.14 -7.50 4.79
CA SER A 44 7.36 -8.14 3.73
C SER A 44 6.64 -7.11 2.89
N VAL A 45 6.52 -7.37 1.60
CA VAL A 45 5.85 -6.46 0.66
C VAL A 45 5.02 -7.22 -0.37
N ARG A 46 4.05 -6.52 -0.91
CA ARG A 46 3.35 -6.87 -2.13
C ARG A 46 3.73 -5.89 -3.24
N ASP A 47 4.28 -6.39 -4.34
CA ASP A 47 4.62 -5.57 -5.51
C ASP A 47 3.48 -5.63 -6.53
N LEU A 48 2.89 -4.47 -6.81
CA LEU A 48 1.66 -4.37 -7.61
C LEU A 48 1.87 -3.97 -9.06
N ALA A 49 3.09 -3.60 -9.44
CA ALA A 49 3.48 -3.40 -10.84
C ALA A 49 4.99 -3.25 -10.95
N ASN A 50 5.63 -4.02 -11.78
CA ASN A 50 7.08 -3.96 -11.96
C ASN A 50 7.50 -4.43 -13.35
N SER A 51 8.79 -4.30 -13.63
CA SER A 51 9.45 -4.94 -14.78
C SER A 51 9.46 -6.47 -14.63
N PHE A 52 9.72 -7.16 -15.74
CA PHE A 52 9.65 -8.63 -15.78
C PHE A 52 10.77 -9.35 -15.04
N ASP A 53 11.74 -8.61 -14.46
CA ASP A 53 12.78 -9.15 -13.59
C ASP A 53 12.38 -9.15 -12.10
N LEU A 54 11.13 -8.82 -11.77
CA LEU A 54 10.64 -8.87 -10.39
C LEU A 54 10.88 -10.23 -9.69
N PRO A 55 10.68 -11.39 -10.34
CA PRO A 55 11.03 -12.68 -9.73
C PRO A 55 12.53 -12.81 -9.41
N ASP A 56 13.42 -12.21 -10.20
CA ASP A 56 14.85 -12.19 -9.93
C ASP A 56 15.17 -11.30 -8.72
N ILE A 57 14.52 -10.13 -8.62
CA ILE A 57 14.63 -9.24 -7.45
C ILE A 57 14.17 -9.96 -6.17
N ALA A 58 13.04 -10.67 -6.23
CA ALA A 58 12.52 -11.45 -5.11
C ALA A 58 13.54 -12.50 -4.67
N ASN A 59 14.11 -13.25 -5.60
CA ASN A 59 15.13 -14.25 -5.33
C ASN A 59 16.42 -13.65 -4.74
N GLU A 60 16.85 -12.46 -5.22
CA GLU A 60 18.02 -11.75 -4.68
C GLU A 60 17.81 -11.29 -3.23
N PHE A 61 16.59 -10.86 -2.88
CA PHE A 61 16.22 -10.50 -1.51
C PHE A 61 16.11 -11.75 -0.59
N ASP A 62 15.60 -12.86 -1.10
CA ASP A 62 15.44 -14.08 -0.33
C ASP A 62 16.77 -14.78 -0.08
N ASN A 63 17.67 -14.84 -1.07
CA ASN A 63 19.00 -15.41 -0.88
C ASN A 63 20.00 -14.44 -0.23
N THR A 64 19.54 -13.22 0.11
CA THR A 64 20.33 -12.17 0.77
C THR A 64 21.56 -11.68 0.00
N SER A 65 21.60 -11.87 -1.31
CA SER A 65 22.63 -11.25 -2.17
C SER A 65 22.40 -9.74 -2.29
N VAL A 66 21.16 -9.31 -2.12
CA VAL A 66 20.78 -7.92 -1.93
C VAL A 66 19.95 -7.80 -0.65
N ILE A 67 20.15 -6.74 0.13
CA ILE A 67 19.39 -6.47 1.35
C ILE A 67 17.99 -5.98 0.97
N GLY A 68 16.94 -6.67 1.44
CA GLY A 68 15.57 -6.27 1.16
C GLY A 68 14.50 -7.12 1.84
N PRO A 69 13.23 -6.70 1.75
CA PRO A 69 12.08 -7.42 2.32
C PRO A 69 11.78 -8.69 1.51
N ARG A 70 10.86 -9.52 2.00
CA ARG A 70 10.26 -10.58 1.19
C ARG A 70 9.25 -9.97 0.22
N ILE A 71 9.30 -10.35 -1.04
CA ILE A 71 8.24 -10.04 -2.01
C ILE A 71 7.26 -11.22 -2.00
N LEU A 72 6.27 -11.19 -1.11
CA LEU A 72 5.34 -12.31 -0.91
C LEU A 72 4.33 -12.44 -2.04
N VAL A 73 3.89 -11.32 -2.59
CA VAL A 73 2.92 -11.28 -3.68
C VAL A 73 3.47 -10.43 -4.82
N MET A 74 3.53 -11.01 -5.99
CA MET A 74 3.84 -10.32 -7.24
C MET A 74 2.57 -10.19 -8.07
N SER A 75 2.24 -8.95 -8.49
CA SER A 75 1.10 -8.69 -9.36
C SER A 75 1.54 -8.39 -10.79
N GLY A 76 0.95 -9.08 -11.75
CA GLY A 76 1.16 -8.83 -13.18
C GLY A 76 0.34 -7.64 -13.66
N PHE A 77 0.99 -6.59 -14.11
CA PHE A 77 0.33 -5.38 -14.61
C PHE A 77 -0.15 -5.55 -16.05
N ILE A 78 -1.42 -5.23 -16.31
CA ILE A 78 -2.03 -5.25 -17.63
C ILE A 78 -2.77 -3.93 -17.87
N ASP A 79 -2.46 -3.26 -18.99
CA ASP A 79 -3.20 -2.09 -19.46
C ASP A 79 -3.41 -2.13 -20.95
N GLN A 80 -4.38 -1.38 -21.46
CA GLN A 80 -4.68 -1.32 -22.87
C GLN A 80 -3.79 -0.29 -23.58
N ALA A 81 -3.36 -0.62 -24.79
CA ALA A 81 -2.59 0.27 -25.66
C ALA A 81 -3.34 1.56 -25.98
N GLY A 82 -2.63 2.68 -25.97
CA GLY A 82 -3.20 3.98 -26.27
C GLY A 82 -2.38 5.12 -25.64
N PRO A 83 -2.86 6.37 -25.77
CA PRO A 83 -2.12 7.55 -25.29
C PRO A 83 -2.01 7.63 -23.75
N TYR A 84 -2.77 6.83 -23.03
CA TYR A 84 -2.81 6.78 -21.58
C TYR A 84 -2.35 5.43 -21.02
N ALA A 85 -1.76 4.56 -21.87
CA ALA A 85 -1.26 3.27 -21.43
C ALA A 85 -0.22 3.44 -20.30
N GLY A 86 -0.27 2.53 -19.32
CA GLY A 86 0.72 2.48 -18.26
C GLY A 86 2.14 2.24 -18.78
N PRO A 87 3.17 2.63 -18.00
CA PRO A 87 4.56 2.64 -18.48
C PRO A 87 5.24 1.28 -18.47
N ILE A 88 4.63 0.26 -17.83
CA ILE A 88 5.26 -1.05 -17.57
C ILE A 88 4.29 -2.21 -17.80
N GLY A 89 4.80 -3.43 -17.74
CA GLY A 89 3.99 -4.65 -17.79
C GLY A 89 3.54 -5.02 -19.20
N LYS A 90 2.40 -5.69 -19.29
CA LYS A 90 1.77 -6.10 -20.56
C LYS A 90 0.80 -5.04 -21.04
N ILE A 91 1.16 -4.39 -22.15
CA ILE A 91 0.28 -3.45 -22.84
C ILE A 91 -0.38 -4.22 -23.99
N ILE A 92 -1.71 -4.34 -23.94
CA ILE A 92 -2.50 -5.20 -24.81
C ILE A 92 -3.36 -4.39 -25.78
N SER A 93 -3.64 -4.93 -26.96
CA SER A 93 -4.48 -4.30 -27.99
C SER A 93 -5.78 -5.07 -28.27
N SER A 94 -5.95 -6.23 -27.64
CA SER A 94 -7.14 -7.06 -27.74
C SER A 94 -7.40 -7.84 -26.47
N LEU A 95 -8.62 -8.34 -26.31
CA LEU A 95 -8.97 -9.24 -25.20
C LEU A 95 -8.13 -10.52 -25.22
N ASP A 96 -7.89 -11.11 -26.41
CA ASP A 96 -7.09 -12.33 -26.54
C ASP A 96 -5.66 -12.13 -26.03
N GLU A 97 -5.01 -11.00 -26.36
CA GLU A 97 -3.70 -10.65 -25.80
C GLU A 97 -3.75 -10.51 -24.27
N GLY A 98 -4.87 -10.03 -23.71
CA GLY A 98 -5.08 -9.94 -22.26
C GLY A 98 -5.17 -11.31 -21.60
N LEU A 99 -5.89 -12.25 -22.22
CA LEU A 99 -5.98 -13.64 -21.74
C LEU A 99 -4.62 -14.35 -21.80
N GLU A 100 -3.82 -14.11 -22.84
CA GLU A 100 -2.45 -14.60 -22.96
C GLU A 100 -1.52 -13.95 -21.91
N ALA A 101 -1.68 -12.64 -21.64
CA ALA A 101 -0.89 -11.94 -20.63
C ALA A 101 -1.11 -12.53 -19.22
N ILE A 102 -2.35 -12.91 -18.89
CA ILE A 102 -2.66 -13.57 -17.61
C ILE A 102 -1.94 -14.93 -17.50
N ALA A 103 -1.98 -15.74 -18.56
CA ALA A 103 -1.27 -17.01 -18.60
C ALA A 103 0.26 -16.82 -18.46
N PHE A 104 0.81 -15.83 -19.17
CA PHE A 104 2.22 -15.45 -19.08
C PHE A 104 2.66 -15.11 -17.64
N TYR A 105 1.85 -14.35 -16.89
CA TYR A 105 2.16 -14.01 -15.51
C TYR A 105 2.07 -15.24 -14.60
N LYS A 106 1.03 -16.07 -14.78
CA LYS A 106 0.89 -17.32 -14.01
C LYS A 106 2.09 -18.25 -14.17
N GLU A 107 2.57 -18.45 -15.40
CA GLU A 107 3.73 -19.29 -15.70
C GLU A 107 5.03 -18.78 -15.04
N ARG A 108 5.09 -17.50 -14.71
CA ARG A 108 6.24 -16.86 -14.03
C ARG A 108 6.09 -16.73 -12.52
N GLY A 109 5.09 -17.42 -11.94
CA GLY A 109 4.91 -17.44 -10.50
C GLY A 109 4.25 -16.21 -9.90
N TYR A 110 3.60 -15.36 -10.71
CA TYR A 110 2.80 -14.26 -10.20
C TYR A 110 1.54 -14.78 -9.51
N HIS A 111 1.07 -14.04 -8.50
CA HIS A 111 -0.03 -14.43 -7.62
C HIS A 111 -1.32 -13.66 -7.90
N GLN A 112 -1.21 -12.52 -8.58
CA GLN A 112 -2.27 -11.54 -8.77
C GLN A 112 -2.11 -10.84 -10.12
N ILE A 113 -3.21 -10.29 -10.63
CA ILE A 113 -3.23 -9.40 -11.80
C ILE A 113 -3.70 -8.02 -11.37
N LYS A 114 -2.99 -6.98 -11.81
CA LYS A 114 -3.40 -5.58 -11.69
C LYS A 114 -3.92 -5.08 -13.03
N LEU A 115 -5.22 -4.84 -13.13
CA LEU A 115 -5.82 -4.14 -14.27
C LEU A 115 -5.69 -2.63 -14.07
N TYR A 116 -5.44 -1.89 -15.17
CA TYR A 116 -5.19 -0.46 -15.07
C TYR A 116 -6.24 0.37 -15.79
N SER A 117 -6.09 1.70 -15.75
CA SER A 117 -7.15 2.64 -16.08
C SER A 117 -7.58 2.66 -17.56
N SER A 118 -6.75 2.15 -18.50
CA SER A 118 -7.08 2.16 -19.93
C SER A 118 -7.77 0.88 -20.43
N ILE A 119 -7.92 -0.14 -19.57
CA ILE A 119 -8.62 -1.37 -19.93
C ILE A 119 -10.05 -1.05 -20.35
N ASP A 120 -10.51 -1.64 -21.47
CA ASP A 120 -11.92 -1.57 -21.87
C ASP A 120 -12.79 -2.21 -20.78
N PRO A 121 -13.80 -1.51 -20.24
CA PRO A 121 -14.73 -2.08 -19.26
C PRO A 121 -15.31 -3.44 -19.63
N ALA A 122 -15.58 -3.65 -20.93
CA ALA A 122 -16.11 -4.93 -21.43
C ALA A 122 -15.11 -6.11 -21.29
N TRP A 123 -13.83 -5.84 -21.10
CA TRP A 123 -12.80 -6.87 -20.94
C TRP A 123 -12.58 -7.26 -19.47
N VAL A 124 -13.05 -6.47 -18.50
CA VAL A 124 -12.80 -6.72 -17.08
C VAL A 124 -13.30 -8.11 -16.69
N LYS A 125 -14.57 -8.41 -16.95
CA LYS A 125 -15.16 -9.70 -16.59
C LYS A 125 -14.43 -10.91 -17.19
N PRO A 126 -14.22 -11.01 -18.52
CA PRO A 126 -13.50 -12.15 -19.09
C PRO A 126 -12.03 -12.25 -18.64
N LEU A 127 -11.35 -11.12 -18.36
CA LEU A 127 -10.01 -11.14 -17.78
C LEU A 127 -10.03 -11.66 -16.34
N ALA A 128 -11.00 -11.22 -15.52
CA ALA A 128 -11.14 -11.70 -14.15
C ALA A 128 -11.48 -13.21 -14.11
N GLU A 129 -12.42 -13.67 -14.94
CA GLU A 129 -12.74 -15.10 -15.04
C GLU A 129 -11.53 -15.94 -15.44
N LYS A 130 -10.72 -15.45 -16.36
CA LYS A 130 -9.47 -16.12 -16.75
C LYS A 130 -8.45 -16.16 -15.61
N ALA A 131 -8.23 -15.05 -14.90
CA ALA A 131 -7.34 -14.98 -13.76
C ALA A 131 -7.76 -15.97 -12.66
N HIS A 132 -9.04 -15.97 -12.28
CA HIS A 132 -9.60 -16.88 -11.29
C HIS A 132 -9.48 -18.37 -11.71
N SER A 133 -9.68 -18.68 -12.99
CA SER A 133 -9.49 -20.04 -13.50
C SER A 133 -8.07 -20.58 -13.33
N LEU A 134 -7.09 -19.68 -13.19
CA LEU A 134 -5.68 -19.99 -12.94
C LEU A 134 -5.28 -19.79 -11.47
N GLY A 135 -6.21 -19.48 -10.58
CA GLY A 135 -5.96 -19.22 -9.17
C GLY A 135 -5.20 -17.92 -8.92
N LEU A 136 -5.39 -16.91 -9.77
CA LEU A 136 -4.87 -15.56 -9.58
C LEU A 136 -5.97 -14.64 -9.08
N ARG A 137 -5.65 -13.72 -8.16
CA ARG A 137 -6.53 -12.64 -7.75
C ARG A 137 -6.49 -11.50 -8.76
N VAL A 138 -7.54 -10.68 -8.78
CA VAL A 138 -7.66 -9.49 -9.64
C VAL A 138 -7.79 -8.24 -8.79
N SER A 139 -6.97 -7.26 -9.07
CA SER A 139 -6.98 -5.96 -8.39
C SER A 139 -6.69 -4.82 -9.36
N GLY A 140 -6.66 -3.62 -8.89
CA GLY A 140 -6.12 -2.51 -9.65
C GLY A 140 -6.90 -1.21 -9.51
N HIS A 141 -6.66 -0.37 -10.51
CA HIS A 141 -7.48 0.81 -10.73
C HIS A 141 -8.83 0.40 -11.31
N ILE A 142 -9.82 1.25 -11.12
CA ILE A 142 -11.07 1.09 -11.86
C ILE A 142 -10.87 1.67 -13.25
N PRO A 143 -11.13 0.90 -14.32
CA PRO A 143 -11.03 1.38 -15.69
C PRO A 143 -11.86 2.63 -15.94
N ALA A 144 -11.40 3.49 -16.85
CA ALA A 144 -12.16 4.67 -17.26
C ALA A 144 -13.54 4.26 -17.80
N HIS A 145 -14.54 5.05 -17.48
CA HIS A 145 -15.95 4.80 -17.85
C HIS A 145 -16.59 3.57 -17.17
N MET A 146 -16.05 3.16 -16.04
CA MET A 146 -16.54 2.12 -15.18
C MET A 146 -16.66 2.62 -13.75
N LEU A 147 -17.62 2.16 -12.97
CA LEU A 147 -17.73 2.40 -11.54
C LEU A 147 -17.09 1.24 -10.76
N ALA A 148 -16.60 1.53 -9.55
CA ALA A 148 -16.01 0.50 -8.70
C ALA A 148 -16.98 -0.63 -8.36
N GLN A 149 -18.28 -0.32 -8.19
CA GLN A 149 -19.31 -1.32 -8.00
C GLN A 149 -19.33 -2.34 -9.16
N GLN A 150 -19.29 -1.87 -10.39
CA GLN A 150 -19.31 -2.74 -11.57
C GLN A 150 -18.02 -3.59 -11.64
N ALA A 151 -16.86 -3.02 -11.32
CA ALA A 151 -15.60 -3.78 -11.30
C ALA A 151 -15.66 -4.94 -10.30
N VAL A 152 -16.24 -4.71 -9.12
CA VAL A 152 -16.48 -5.75 -8.10
C VAL A 152 -17.46 -6.81 -8.61
N GLU A 153 -18.55 -6.41 -9.27
CA GLU A 153 -19.52 -7.32 -9.84
C GLU A 153 -18.92 -8.16 -10.98
N ASP A 154 -17.97 -7.61 -11.73
CA ASP A 154 -17.26 -8.24 -12.84
C ASP A 154 -16.03 -9.06 -12.40
N GLY A 155 -15.72 -9.11 -11.08
CA GLY A 155 -14.76 -10.06 -10.53
C GLY A 155 -13.48 -9.46 -9.95
N TYR A 156 -13.43 -8.18 -9.59
CA TYR A 156 -12.34 -7.66 -8.76
C TYR A 156 -12.40 -8.31 -7.37
N ASP A 157 -11.23 -8.69 -6.86
CA ASP A 157 -11.02 -9.17 -5.49
C ASP A 157 -10.52 -8.04 -4.59
N GLU A 158 -10.03 -6.94 -5.20
CA GLU A 158 -9.43 -5.84 -4.47
C GLU A 158 -9.50 -4.53 -5.25
N ILE A 159 -9.73 -3.43 -4.53
CA ILE A 159 -9.67 -2.06 -5.06
C ILE A 159 -8.46 -1.36 -4.47
N GLN A 160 -7.60 -0.81 -5.33
CA GLN A 160 -6.45 0.01 -4.95
C GLN A 160 -6.83 1.48 -5.03
N HIS A 161 -6.32 2.27 -4.06
CA HIS A 161 -6.53 3.71 -3.91
C HIS A 161 -7.95 4.13 -3.52
N ILE A 162 -8.03 4.87 -2.43
CA ILE A 162 -9.31 5.34 -1.87
C ILE A 162 -10.07 6.26 -2.83
N ASN A 163 -9.38 6.96 -3.73
CA ASN A 163 -10.05 7.78 -4.74
C ASN A 163 -10.89 6.97 -5.72
N MET A 164 -10.53 5.71 -6.01
CA MET A 164 -11.34 4.84 -6.86
C MET A 164 -12.67 4.49 -6.21
N ILE A 165 -12.69 4.39 -4.87
CA ILE A 165 -13.93 4.24 -4.10
C ILE A 165 -14.74 5.54 -4.14
N ALA A 166 -14.12 6.68 -3.90
CA ALA A 166 -14.81 7.97 -3.94
C ALA A 166 -15.41 8.27 -5.33
N LEU A 167 -14.68 7.94 -6.41
CA LEU A 167 -15.17 8.09 -7.79
C LEU A 167 -16.40 7.24 -8.10
N ASN A 168 -16.66 6.15 -7.36
CA ASN A 168 -17.88 5.35 -7.48
C ASN A 168 -19.17 6.15 -7.25
N PHE A 169 -19.09 7.25 -6.49
CA PHE A 169 -20.21 8.13 -6.13
C PHE A 169 -20.26 9.40 -6.97
N MET A 170 -19.48 9.46 -8.03
CA MET A 170 -19.43 10.56 -8.99
C MET A 170 -19.99 10.08 -10.34
N SER A 171 -19.51 10.60 -11.45
CA SER A 171 -19.94 10.20 -12.78
C SER A 171 -18.97 9.23 -13.44
N ASP A 172 -19.46 8.16 -14.08
CA ASP A 172 -18.69 7.27 -14.94
C ASP A 172 -18.14 7.97 -16.21
N THR A 173 -18.60 9.20 -16.49
CA THR A 173 -18.06 10.02 -17.57
C THR A 173 -16.72 10.66 -17.24
N ILE A 174 -16.26 10.60 -15.98
CA ILE A 174 -14.93 11.06 -15.57
C ILE A 174 -13.88 10.15 -16.19
N ASP A 175 -13.04 10.73 -17.07
CA ASP A 175 -11.91 9.98 -17.63
C ASP A 175 -10.80 9.81 -16.59
N THR A 176 -10.81 8.68 -15.90
CA THR A 176 -9.86 8.35 -14.83
C THR A 176 -8.43 8.11 -15.30
N ARG A 177 -8.18 8.09 -16.62
CA ARG A 177 -6.83 8.04 -17.23
C ARG A 177 -6.12 9.39 -17.13
N THR A 178 -6.86 10.46 -16.91
CA THR A 178 -6.39 11.85 -16.85
C THR A 178 -6.25 12.36 -15.40
N PRO A 179 -5.61 13.52 -15.17
CA PRO A 179 -5.59 14.16 -13.85
C PRO A 179 -6.97 14.48 -13.26
N LEU A 180 -8.04 14.37 -14.04
CA LEU A 180 -9.41 14.53 -13.56
C LEU A 180 -9.72 13.58 -12.40
N ARG A 181 -9.16 12.36 -12.39
CA ARG A 181 -9.33 11.40 -11.28
C ARG A 181 -8.90 11.95 -9.91
N PHE A 182 -8.02 12.95 -9.90
CA PHE A 182 -7.54 13.59 -8.67
C PHE A 182 -8.25 14.92 -8.40
N SER A 183 -8.37 15.76 -9.44
CA SER A 183 -9.00 17.07 -9.27
C SER A 183 -10.49 17.00 -8.93
N MET A 184 -11.20 15.97 -9.42
CA MET A 184 -12.59 15.71 -9.05
C MET A 184 -12.72 15.27 -7.59
N ILE A 185 -11.76 14.49 -7.08
CA ILE A 185 -11.71 14.15 -5.65
C ILE A 185 -11.55 15.41 -4.81
N GLY A 186 -10.58 16.28 -5.11
CA GLY A 186 -10.38 17.53 -4.38
C GLY A 186 -11.64 18.40 -4.36
N LYS A 187 -12.35 18.46 -5.48
CA LYS A 187 -13.55 19.31 -5.61
C LYS A 187 -14.81 18.71 -4.98
N HIS A 188 -14.99 17.39 -4.99
CA HIS A 188 -16.31 16.79 -4.74
C HIS A 188 -16.32 15.67 -3.69
N ALA A 189 -15.17 15.13 -3.26
CA ALA A 189 -15.21 14.04 -2.31
C ALA A 189 -15.88 14.42 -0.98
N HIS A 190 -15.81 15.70 -0.55
CA HIS A 190 -16.47 16.18 0.65
C HIS A 190 -18.01 16.16 0.58
N GLU A 191 -18.60 16.02 -0.62
CA GLU A 191 -20.05 15.95 -0.84
C GLU A 191 -20.60 14.54 -0.67
N ILE A 192 -19.74 13.53 -0.60
CA ILE A 192 -20.15 12.11 -0.49
C ILE A 192 -20.63 11.84 0.93
N ASP A 193 -21.90 11.50 1.06
CA ASP A 193 -22.54 11.12 2.33
C ASP A 193 -22.18 9.66 2.69
N VAL A 194 -21.21 9.46 3.57
CA VAL A 194 -20.78 8.14 4.00
C VAL A 194 -21.81 7.37 4.83
N GLU A 195 -22.74 8.09 5.46
CA GLU A 195 -23.87 7.49 6.19
C GLU A 195 -25.08 7.23 5.27
N GLY A 196 -25.05 7.78 4.06
CA GLY A 196 -26.12 7.65 3.07
C GLY A 196 -26.29 6.22 2.53
N ALA A 197 -27.51 5.92 2.11
CA ALA A 197 -27.87 4.57 1.65
C ALA A 197 -26.97 4.05 0.51
N ASP A 198 -26.56 4.92 -0.40
CA ASP A 198 -25.75 4.53 -1.56
C ASP A 198 -24.35 4.05 -1.12
N PHE A 199 -23.70 4.82 -0.22
CA PHE A 199 -22.41 4.42 0.32
C PHE A 199 -22.53 3.13 1.14
N GLN A 200 -23.53 3.02 2.01
CA GLN A 200 -23.74 1.84 2.84
C GLN A 200 -24.05 0.59 2.00
N ASN A 201 -24.79 0.72 0.90
CA ASN A 201 -25.04 -0.39 -0.04
C ASN A 201 -23.73 -0.85 -0.71
N PHE A 202 -22.87 0.09 -1.11
CA PHE A 202 -21.57 -0.26 -1.68
C PHE A 202 -20.65 -0.93 -0.65
N VAL A 203 -20.60 -0.43 0.58
CA VAL A 203 -19.85 -1.06 1.69
C VAL A 203 -20.34 -2.51 1.91
N ASN A 204 -21.65 -2.73 1.91
CA ASN A 204 -22.23 -4.07 2.02
C ASN A 204 -21.85 -4.98 0.84
N LEU A 205 -21.75 -4.43 -0.37
CA LEU A 205 -21.26 -5.18 -1.54
C LEU A 205 -19.80 -5.62 -1.32
N LEU A 206 -18.91 -4.69 -0.92
CA LEU A 206 -17.51 -4.98 -0.66
C LEU A 206 -17.37 -6.08 0.40
N LYS A 207 -18.10 -5.96 1.51
CA LYS A 207 -18.10 -6.96 2.58
C LYS A 207 -18.60 -8.33 2.12
N THR A 208 -19.74 -8.37 1.41
CA THR A 208 -20.36 -9.63 0.96
C THR A 208 -19.49 -10.36 -0.05
N ARG A 209 -18.74 -9.62 -0.85
CA ARG A 209 -17.80 -10.15 -1.86
C ARG A 209 -16.39 -10.39 -1.30
N ASN A 210 -16.15 -10.13 -0.01
CA ASN A 210 -14.83 -10.20 0.64
C ASN A 210 -13.76 -9.39 -0.09
N ILE A 211 -14.13 -8.19 -0.56
CA ILE A 211 -13.20 -7.30 -1.26
C ILE A 211 -12.18 -6.74 -0.28
N VAL A 212 -10.92 -6.77 -0.66
CA VAL A 212 -9.84 -6.08 0.04
C VAL A 212 -9.72 -4.65 -0.50
N VAL A 213 -9.47 -3.69 0.38
CA VAL A 213 -9.20 -2.31 -0.01
C VAL A 213 -7.81 -1.92 0.45
N ASP A 214 -7.04 -1.36 -0.47
CA ASP A 214 -5.72 -0.78 -0.27
C ASP A 214 -5.81 0.74 -0.51
N PRO A 215 -6.02 1.55 0.54
CA PRO A 215 -6.39 2.96 0.41
C PRO A 215 -5.30 3.87 -0.14
N THR A 216 -4.02 3.64 0.20
CA THR A 216 -2.89 4.55 -0.12
C THR A 216 -3.19 6.02 0.19
N VAL A 217 -3.82 6.28 1.34
CA VAL A 217 -4.41 7.60 1.64
C VAL A 217 -3.38 8.70 1.90
N SER A 218 -2.17 8.33 2.29
CA SER A 218 -1.06 9.26 2.50
C SER A 218 -0.71 10.07 1.24
N ILE A 219 -0.84 9.48 0.05
CA ILE A 219 -0.67 10.22 -1.22
C ILE A 219 -1.69 11.37 -1.34
N PHE A 220 -2.93 11.12 -0.93
CA PHE A 220 -4.00 12.11 -1.02
C PHE A 220 -3.89 13.22 0.02
N GLU A 221 -3.22 12.98 1.16
CA GLU A 221 -2.92 14.05 2.11
C GLU A 221 -2.07 15.13 1.46
N GLY A 222 -0.88 14.80 0.97
CA GLY A 222 -0.01 15.75 0.27
C GLY A 222 -0.68 16.37 -0.95
N MET A 223 -1.34 15.53 -1.76
CA MET A 223 -1.99 15.96 -3.00
C MET A 223 -3.09 17.00 -2.79
N LEU A 224 -3.91 16.87 -1.74
CA LEU A 224 -5.11 17.70 -1.52
C LEU A 224 -4.91 18.81 -0.49
N THR A 225 -3.83 18.80 0.31
CA THR A 225 -3.67 19.74 1.42
C THR A 225 -2.42 20.59 1.35
N THR A 226 -1.49 20.31 0.42
CA THR A 226 -0.17 20.97 0.37
C THR A 226 -0.07 21.92 -0.81
N THR A 227 0.45 23.12 -0.56
CA THR A 227 0.77 24.10 -1.59
C THR A 227 2.27 24.14 -1.90
N ALA A 228 2.63 24.67 -3.07
CA ALA A 228 4.03 24.76 -3.47
C ALA A 228 4.84 25.62 -2.48
N GLY A 229 5.96 25.08 -2.02
CA GLY A 229 6.81 25.70 -0.99
C GLY A 229 6.54 25.23 0.43
N GLU A 230 5.45 24.50 0.67
CA GLU A 230 5.18 23.79 1.92
C GLU A 230 5.68 22.34 1.83
N PRO A 231 6.13 21.75 2.94
CA PRO A 231 6.56 20.36 2.94
C PRO A 231 5.36 19.42 2.77
N ASP A 232 5.56 18.34 2.02
CA ASP A 232 4.58 17.26 1.92
C ASP A 232 4.41 16.59 3.30
N PRO A 233 3.17 16.50 3.84
CA PRO A 233 2.88 15.93 5.16
C PRO A 233 3.44 14.52 5.35
N MET A 234 3.45 13.68 4.30
CA MET A 234 4.00 12.34 4.32
C MET A 234 5.46 12.30 4.80
N PHE A 235 6.23 13.35 4.53
CA PHE A 235 7.68 13.39 4.76
C PHE A 235 8.14 14.40 5.82
N VAL A 236 7.24 15.19 6.40
CA VAL A 236 7.59 16.25 7.39
C VAL A 236 8.51 15.71 8.49
N GLU A 237 8.19 14.56 9.07
CA GLU A 237 8.92 13.97 10.20
C GLU A 237 10.31 13.43 9.85
N ILE A 238 10.66 13.41 8.56
CA ILE A 238 11.93 12.85 8.10
C ILE A 238 12.76 13.82 7.26
N LEU A 239 12.26 15.02 6.97
CA LEU A 239 12.91 15.96 6.04
C LEU A 239 14.34 16.33 6.43
N ASP A 240 14.58 16.54 7.72
CA ASP A 240 15.89 16.90 8.28
C ASP A 240 16.88 15.73 8.36
N ARG A 241 16.36 14.50 8.19
CA ARG A 241 17.12 13.26 8.15
C ARG A 241 17.63 12.92 6.75
N LEU A 242 16.94 13.38 5.73
CA LEU A 242 17.22 13.08 4.33
C LEU A 242 18.35 13.96 3.76
N PRO A 243 19.12 13.46 2.78
CA PRO A 243 20.01 14.30 1.99
C PRO A 243 19.23 15.46 1.36
N VAL A 244 19.81 16.67 1.39
CA VAL A 244 19.16 17.90 0.88
C VAL A 244 18.65 17.76 -0.57
N GLN A 245 19.36 16.98 -1.40
CA GLN A 245 18.98 16.72 -2.78
C GLN A 245 17.65 15.97 -2.88
N VAL A 246 17.37 15.10 -1.91
CA VAL A 246 16.10 14.33 -1.83
C VAL A 246 15.01 15.20 -1.21
N SER A 247 15.27 15.82 -0.06
CA SER A 247 14.26 16.58 0.68
C SER A 247 13.67 17.76 -0.09
N ARG A 248 14.43 18.35 -1.03
CA ARG A 248 13.92 19.44 -1.90
C ARG A 248 12.69 19.05 -2.72
N GLY A 249 12.59 17.79 -3.14
CA GLY A 249 11.48 17.29 -3.94
C GLY A 249 10.14 17.36 -3.20
N PHE A 250 10.18 17.28 -1.86
CA PHE A 250 8.98 17.26 -1.03
C PHE A 250 8.37 18.64 -0.72
N TYR A 251 8.86 19.70 -1.38
CA TYR A 251 8.31 21.05 -1.33
C TYR A 251 7.64 21.46 -2.65
N SER A 252 7.40 20.50 -3.55
CA SER A 252 6.80 20.80 -4.86
C SER A 252 5.31 21.16 -4.79
N GLY A 253 4.63 20.85 -3.66
CA GLY A 253 3.21 21.00 -3.49
C GLY A 253 2.40 19.86 -4.11
N GLY A 254 1.11 19.83 -3.80
CA GLY A 254 0.14 18.89 -4.31
C GLY A 254 -0.50 19.30 -5.63
N LEU A 255 -1.81 19.09 -5.75
CA LEU A 255 -2.59 19.56 -6.91
C LEU A 255 -2.64 21.11 -6.93
N PRO A 256 -2.73 21.72 -8.12
CA PRO A 256 -3.04 23.14 -8.22
C PRO A 256 -4.47 23.39 -7.70
N ILE A 257 -4.56 23.83 -6.44
CA ILE A 257 -5.82 24.13 -5.79
C ILE A 257 -6.27 25.53 -6.26
N PRO A 258 -7.50 25.70 -6.79
CA PRO A 258 -8.00 27.01 -7.16
C PRO A 258 -8.12 27.92 -5.94
N GLU A 259 -7.81 29.21 -6.11
CA GLU A 259 -7.88 30.23 -5.06
C GLU A 259 -9.24 30.21 -4.34
N GLY A 260 -9.23 30.13 -3.00
CA GLY A 260 -10.42 30.08 -2.16
C GLY A 260 -11.06 28.69 -2.03
N GLN A 261 -10.50 27.64 -2.62
CA GLN A 261 -10.99 26.27 -2.50
C GLN A 261 -10.16 25.39 -1.53
N GLU A 262 -9.18 25.94 -0.83
CA GLU A 262 -8.28 25.21 0.06
C GLU A 262 -9.05 24.45 1.15
N MET A 263 -10.06 25.07 1.75
CA MET A 263 -10.89 24.42 2.76
C MET A 263 -11.73 23.27 2.18
N GLN A 264 -12.19 23.41 0.95
CA GLN A 264 -12.97 22.39 0.24
C GLN A 264 -12.11 21.15 -0.03
N TYR A 265 -10.89 21.34 -0.55
CA TYR A 265 -9.95 20.25 -0.80
C TYR A 265 -9.55 19.53 0.50
N LYS A 266 -9.32 20.31 1.58
CA LYS A 266 -9.06 19.72 2.90
C LYS A 266 -10.27 18.96 3.44
N ALA A 267 -11.49 19.46 3.24
CA ALA A 267 -12.71 18.73 3.60
C ALA A 267 -12.86 17.44 2.79
N SER A 268 -12.48 17.45 1.51
CA SER A 268 -12.45 16.27 0.67
C SER A 268 -11.46 15.23 1.20
N TYR A 269 -10.24 15.61 1.58
CA TYR A 269 -9.29 14.70 2.22
C TYR A 269 -9.85 14.11 3.53
N ASN A 270 -10.45 14.94 4.40
CA ASN A 270 -11.05 14.46 5.64
C ASN A 270 -12.17 13.44 5.36
N ASN A 271 -12.95 13.63 4.29
CA ASN A 271 -14.00 12.68 3.93
C ASN A 271 -13.42 11.36 3.38
N LEU A 272 -12.24 11.36 2.75
CA LEU A 272 -11.53 10.11 2.42
C LEU A 272 -11.16 9.33 3.69
N LEU A 273 -10.74 10.02 4.76
CA LEU A 273 -10.48 9.40 6.06
C LEU A 273 -11.77 8.82 6.67
N GLU A 274 -12.89 9.54 6.58
CA GLU A 274 -14.20 9.05 7.03
C GLU A 274 -14.64 7.80 6.25
N MET A 275 -14.38 7.74 4.94
CA MET A 275 -14.65 6.54 4.15
C MET A 275 -13.84 5.35 4.68
N ILE A 276 -12.54 5.54 4.96
CA ILE A 276 -11.67 4.48 5.50
C ILE A 276 -12.20 3.99 6.84
N ARG A 277 -12.57 4.91 7.75
CA ARG A 277 -13.18 4.57 9.03
C ARG A 277 -14.46 3.75 8.85
N THR A 278 -15.36 4.22 7.99
CA THR A 278 -16.64 3.56 7.72
C THR A 278 -16.46 2.14 7.15
N LEU A 279 -15.51 1.98 6.22
CA LEU A 279 -15.15 0.66 5.68
C LEU A 279 -14.64 -0.29 6.78
N HIS A 280 -13.74 0.21 7.64
CA HIS A 280 -13.21 -0.56 8.75
C HIS A 280 -14.29 -0.97 9.76
N GLU A 281 -15.12 -0.03 10.22
CA GLU A 281 -16.21 -0.28 11.16
C GLU A 281 -17.24 -1.28 10.63
N ALA A 282 -17.48 -1.27 9.32
CA ALA A 282 -18.34 -2.25 8.66
C ALA A 282 -17.70 -3.64 8.53
N GLY A 283 -16.39 -3.78 8.75
CA GLY A 283 -15.66 -5.02 8.63
C GLY A 283 -15.21 -5.36 7.21
N VAL A 284 -15.02 -4.36 6.35
CA VAL A 284 -14.31 -4.52 5.08
C VAL A 284 -12.81 -4.68 5.39
N THR A 285 -12.16 -5.63 4.73
CA THR A 285 -10.73 -5.88 4.93
C THR A 285 -9.90 -4.73 4.33
N LEU A 286 -9.18 -4.01 5.19
CA LEU A 286 -8.22 -2.98 4.79
C LEU A 286 -6.79 -3.48 4.98
N VAL A 287 -5.92 -3.13 4.03
CA VAL A 287 -4.48 -3.38 4.13
C VAL A 287 -3.71 -2.09 3.85
N PRO A 288 -2.65 -1.77 4.61
CA PRO A 288 -1.86 -0.57 4.35
C PRO A 288 -0.90 -0.79 3.19
N GLY A 289 -1.00 0.05 2.19
CA GLY A 289 -0.10 0.15 1.06
C GLY A 289 0.28 1.59 0.80
N THR A 290 1.45 1.83 0.23
CA THR A 290 1.97 3.20 0.13
C THR A 290 1.96 3.78 -1.26
N ASP A 291 2.32 3.00 -2.27
CA ASP A 291 2.55 3.48 -3.66
C ASP A 291 3.51 4.70 -3.71
N ALA A 292 4.44 4.76 -2.77
CA ALA A 292 5.34 5.90 -2.52
C ALA A 292 6.74 5.43 -2.07
N MET A 293 7.52 6.34 -1.46
CA MET A 293 8.87 6.04 -1.00
C MET A 293 8.87 4.91 0.03
N SER A 294 9.58 3.83 -0.27
CA SER A 294 9.71 2.66 0.59
C SER A 294 10.12 2.98 2.04
N GLY A 295 9.58 2.21 2.98
CA GLY A 295 9.90 2.29 4.40
C GLY A 295 9.23 3.47 5.12
N PHE A 296 9.47 4.69 4.68
CA PHE A 296 8.97 5.90 5.36
C PHE A 296 7.47 6.14 5.16
N SER A 297 6.97 5.93 3.94
CA SER A 297 5.58 6.23 3.60
C SER A 297 4.60 5.33 4.34
N LEU A 298 4.99 4.09 4.65
CA LEU A 298 4.14 3.19 5.41
C LEU A 298 3.81 3.73 6.80
N HIS A 299 4.79 4.32 7.49
CA HIS A 299 4.54 4.90 8.82
C HIS A 299 3.49 6.01 8.76
N ASN A 300 3.54 6.87 7.74
CA ASN A 300 2.54 7.91 7.54
C ASN A 300 1.16 7.33 7.16
N GLU A 301 1.11 6.26 6.35
CA GLU A 301 -0.14 5.57 6.05
C GLU A 301 -0.82 5.05 7.31
N LEU A 302 -0.05 4.43 8.24
CA LEU A 302 -0.56 3.97 9.53
C LEU A 302 -1.05 5.12 10.42
N GLU A 303 -0.31 6.23 10.47
CA GLU A 303 -0.73 7.44 11.19
C GLU A 303 -2.04 8.01 10.61
N ASN A 304 -2.22 7.98 9.30
CA ASN A 304 -3.45 8.42 8.65
C ASN A 304 -4.65 7.51 9.00
N TYR A 305 -4.46 6.21 9.17
CA TYR A 305 -5.53 5.33 9.62
C TYR A 305 -5.94 5.63 11.07
N VAL A 306 -4.96 5.94 11.94
CA VAL A 306 -5.28 6.41 13.32
C VAL A 306 -5.96 7.78 13.29
N LYS A 307 -5.53 8.70 12.43
CA LYS A 307 -6.17 10.00 12.19
C LYS A 307 -7.62 9.85 11.67
N ALA A 308 -7.91 8.79 10.91
CA ALA A 308 -9.26 8.42 10.51
C ALA A 308 -10.13 7.92 11.69
N GLY A 309 -9.55 7.64 12.86
CA GLY A 309 -10.24 7.16 14.07
C GLY A 309 -10.14 5.66 14.33
N ILE A 310 -9.32 4.94 13.56
CA ILE A 310 -9.06 3.52 13.80
C ILE A 310 -8.08 3.37 14.98
N SER A 311 -8.29 2.38 15.84
CA SER A 311 -7.41 2.17 16.99
C SER A 311 -5.99 1.79 16.57
N ASN A 312 -4.98 2.21 17.35
CA ASN A 312 -3.58 1.82 17.09
C ASN A 312 -3.43 0.29 17.00
N ALA A 313 -4.16 -0.46 17.82
CA ALA A 313 -4.12 -1.92 17.80
C ALA A 313 -4.63 -2.52 16.49
N ASP A 314 -5.74 -1.99 15.96
CA ASP A 314 -6.30 -2.45 14.69
C ASP A 314 -5.39 -2.06 13.53
N VAL A 315 -4.84 -0.84 13.53
CA VAL A 315 -3.89 -0.37 12.51
C VAL A 315 -2.64 -1.25 12.48
N LEU A 316 -2.05 -1.54 13.65
CA LEU A 316 -0.89 -2.43 13.74
C LEU A 316 -1.23 -3.86 13.28
N LYS A 317 -2.44 -4.35 13.60
CA LYS A 317 -2.92 -5.64 13.09
C LYS A 317 -3.06 -5.65 11.57
N MET A 318 -3.57 -4.56 10.97
CA MET A 318 -3.65 -4.42 9.50
C MET A 318 -2.28 -4.50 8.86
N ALA A 319 -1.27 -3.84 9.45
CA ALA A 319 0.10 -3.79 8.94
C ALA A 319 0.92 -5.07 9.22
N THR A 320 0.36 -6.04 9.91
CA THR A 320 1.02 -7.30 10.28
C THR A 320 0.16 -8.50 9.94
N LEU A 321 -0.69 -8.97 10.85
CA LEU A 321 -1.45 -10.22 10.70
C LEU A 321 -2.44 -10.17 9.53
N THR A 322 -3.24 -9.09 9.40
CA THR A 322 -4.21 -8.99 8.31
C THR A 322 -3.53 -8.98 6.93
N ALA A 323 -2.42 -8.24 6.80
CA ALA A 323 -1.64 -8.24 5.57
C ALA A 323 -1.02 -9.60 5.26
N ALA A 324 -0.54 -10.33 6.28
CA ALA A 324 -0.05 -11.70 6.13
C ALA A 324 -1.16 -12.66 5.66
N GLU A 325 -2.36 -12.58 6.27
CA GLU A 325 -3.53 -13.38 5.89
C GLU A 325 -3.96 -13.11 4.45
N VAL A 326 -4.06 -11.81 4.06
CA VAL A 326 -4.43 -11.41 2.68
C VAL A 326 -3.38 -11.88 1.65
N SER A 327 -2.12 -11.92 2.05
CA SER A 327 -1.01 -12.41 1.22
C SER A 327 -0.94 -13.94 1.16
N GLY A 328 -1.71 -14.67 1.99
CA GLY A 328 -1.71 -16.14 2.08
C GLY A 328 -0.64 -16.72 2.99
N PHE A 329 -0.02 -15.91 3.86
CA PHE A 329 1.07 -16.28 4.78
C PHE A 329 0.71 -16.08 6.26
N GLY A 330 -0.59 -16.07 6.60
CA GLY A 330 -1.03 -15.86 7.97
C GLY A 330 -0.59 -16.95 8.96
N GLU A 331 -0.33 -18.18 8.48
CA GLU A 331 0.20 -19.28 9.30
C GLU A 331 1.71 -19.14 9.57
N GLU A 332 2.46 -18.42 8.71
CA GLU A 332 3.92 -18.26 8.78
C GLU A 332 4.38 -16.92 9.33
N LEU A 333 3.57 -15.85 9.16
CA LEU A 333 3.95 -14.46 9.43
C LEU A 333 2.85 -13.69 10.15
N GLY A 334 3.14 -12.44 10.51
CA GLY A 334 2.16 -11.45 10.98
C GLY A 334 1.84 -11.50 12.47
N SER A 335 2.29 -12.52 13.21
CA SER A 335 2.19 -12.60 14.68
C SER A 335 3.43 -13.24 15.29
N ILE A 336 3.62 -13.04 16.59
CA ILE A 336 4.74 -13.66 17.35
C ILE A 336 4.22 -14.93 18.00
N GLU A 337 4.42 -16.07 17.33
CA GLU A 337 3.97 -17.38 17.79
C GLU A 337 5.05 -18.42 17.51
N ALA A 338 5.11 -19.48 18.33
CA ALA A 338 6.02 -20.57 18.13
C ALA A 338 5.70 -21.31 16.80
N GLY A 339 6.70 -21.48 15.96
CA GLY A 339 6.57 -22.13 14.66
C GLY A 339 6.46 -21.17 13.48
N LYS A 340 6.16 -19.88 13.69
CA LYS A 340 6.18 -18.85 12.65
C LYS A 340 7.61 -18.36 12.37
N TRP A 341 7.81 -17.76 11.22
CA TRP A 341 9.08 -17.13 10.86
C TRP A 341 9.35 -15.92 11.77
N ALA A 342 10.62 -15.77 12.16
CA ALA A 342 11.05 -14.69 13.04
C ALA A 342 11.34 -13.40 12.25
N ASP A 343 10.37 -12.93 11.47
CA ASP A 343 10.41 -11.62 10.85
C ASP A 343 9.79 -10.60 11.83
N LEU A 344 10.65 -9.90 12.57
CA LEU A 344 10.30 -9.10 13.74
C LEU A 344 10.94 -7.73 13.67
N ILE A 345 10.37 -6.77 14.41
CA ILE A 345 11.00 -5.45 14.65
C ILE A 345 11.03 -5.12 16.13
N LEU A 346 12.08 -4.40 16.52
CA LEU A 346 12.21 -3.81 17.83
C LEU A 346 12.08 -2.29 17.70
N VAL A 347 11.06 -1.71 18.33
CA VAL A 347 10.71 -0.29 18.25
C VAL A 347 11.04 0.40 19.57
N ASP A 348 11.69 1.56 19.51
CA ASP A 348 11.96 2.40 20.69
C ASP A 348 10.73 3.24 21.02
N GLY A 349 9.88 2.74 21.91
CA GLY A 349 8.59 3.30 22.26
C GLY A 349 7.48 2.25 22.30
N ASN A 350 6.23 2.71 22.25
CA ASN A 350 5.05 1.86 22.33
C ASN A 350 4.00 2.26 21.27
N PRO A 351 4.05 1.71 20.05
CA PRO A 351 3.10 2.02 18.97
C PRO A 351 1.63 1.74 19.32
N LEU A 352 1.35 0.90 20.31
CA LEU A 352 -0.02 0.70 20.83
C LEU A 352 -0.55 1.94 21.56
N SER A 353 0.33 2.76 22.15
CA SER A 353 -0.03 3.99 22.86
C SER A 353 0.06 5.22 21.95
N ASP A 354 1.08 5.26 21.11
CA ASP A 354 1.32 6.33 20.15
C ASP A 354 1.83 5.71 18.83
N ILE A 355 1.01 5.76 17.79
CA ILE A 355 1.35 5.15 16.51
C ILE A 355 2.63 5.74 15.89
N SER A 356 2.96 7.00 16.19
CA SER A 356 4.16 7.65 15.67
C SER A 356 5.46 7.01 16.15
N ASP A 357 5.44 6.29 17.28
CA ASP A 357 6.59 5.51 17.75
C ASP A 357 7.03 4.43 16.75
N ILE A 358 6.13 4.00 15.82
CA ILE A 358 6.48 3.04 14.76
C ILE A 358 7.65 3.51 13.87
N ARG A 359 7.89 4.83 13.79
CA ARG A 359 9.01 5.42 13.05
C ARG A 359 10.36 5.13 13.70
N ARG A 360 10.38 4.70 14.98
CA ARG A 360 11.58 4.54 15.80
C ARG A 360 12.05 3.08 15.85
N VAL A 361 12.08 2.43 14.67
CA VAL A 361 12.62 1.07 14.54
C VAL A 361 14.11 1.08 14.86
N VAL A 362 14.53 0.20 15.78
CA VAL A 362 15.91 0.04 16.22
C VAL A 362 16.57 -1.14 15.51
N LEU A 363 15.86 -2.26 15.46
CA LEU A 363 16.30 -3.50 14.84
C LEU A 363 15.18 -4.09 13.98
N THR A 364 15.58 -4.68 12.88
CA THR A 364 14.73 -5.51 12.03
C THR A 364 15.35 -6.90 11.93
N LEU A 365 14.55 -7.93 12.21
CA LEU A 365 14.93 -9.33 12.03
C LEU A 365 14.21 -9.88 10.81
N LYS A 366 14.96 -10.47 9.89
CA LYS A 366 14.42 -11.18 8.72
C LYS A 366 15.31 -12.39 8.42
N ASP A 367 14.71 -13.57 8.20
CA ASP A 367 15.44 -14.80 7.90
C ASP A 367 16.56 -15.11 8.92
N GLY A 368 16.31 -14.86 10.20
CA GLY A 368 17.30 -15.07 11.27
C GLY A 368 18.47 -14.08 11.25
N LYS A 369 18.46 -13.09 10.36
CA LYS A 369 19.44 -12.00 10.33
C LYS A 369 18.91 -10.79 11.06
N ILE A 370 19.80 -10.15 11.81
CA ILE A 370 19.52 -8.93 12.56
C ILE A 370 20.13 -7.74 11.80
N TYR A 371 19.29 -6.76 11.52
CA TYR A 371 19.66 -5.53 10.85
C TYR A 371 19.46 -4.35 11.80
N SER A 372 20.51 -3.55 11.97
CA SER A 372 20.43 -2.28 12.70
C SER A 372 19.83 -1.20 11.79
N SER A 373 18.67 -0.63 12.15
CA SER A 373 18.06 0.45 11.37
C SER A 373 19.00 1.64 11.21
N LYS A 374 19.79 1.94 12.27
CA LYS A 374 20.80 2.99 12.24
C LYS A 374 21.84 2.74 11.15
N GLU A 375 22.45 1.55 11.14
CA GLU A 375 23.49 1.20 10.16
C GLU A 375 22.94 1.20 8.73
N LEU A 376 21.71 0.72 8.52
CA LEU A 376 21.06 0.73 7.22
C LEU A 376 20.80 2.16 6.72
N TYR A 377 20.29 3.05 7.57
CA TYR A 377 20.06 4.45 7.21
C TYR A 377 21.39 5.17 6.93
N GLU A 378 22.40 5.01 7.79
CA GLU A 378 23.72 5.63 7.60
C GLU A 378 24.39 5.17 6.29
N ALA A 379 24.24 3.89 5.90
CA ALA A 379 24.80 3.35 4.67
C ALA A 379 24.27 4.05 3.40
N ILE A 380 23.08 4.63 3.46
CA ILE A 380 22.45 5.35 2.34
C ILE A 380 22.40 6.87 2.55
N GLY A 381 23.12 7.40 3.56
CA GLY A 381 23.21 8.83 3.84
C GLY A 381 21.96 9.44 4.49
N VAL A 382 21.09 8.62 5.09
CA VAL A 382 19.95 9.05 5.89
C VAL A 382 20.36 9.08 7.36
N LYS A 383 20.03 10.15 8.09
CA LYS A 383 20.28 10.21 9.52
C LYS A 383 19.29 9.32 10.29
N HIS A 384 19.78 8.62 11.28
CA HIS A 384 18.91 7.88 12.20
C HIS A 384 18.13 8.84 13.13
N PHE A 385 17.03 8.40 13.71
CA PHE A 385 16.37 9.09 14.84
C PHE A 385 17.32 9.10 16.04
N GLU A 386 17.43 10.22 16.72
CA GLU A 386 18.17 10.35 17.99
C GLU A 386 17.28 10.01 19.19
#